data_fae354d807cc0e12fdc3aba72a8dff1f
#
_entry.id   fae354d807cc0e12fdc3aba72a8dff1f
#
_cell.length_a   1.000
_cell.length_b   1.000
_cell.length_c   1.000
_cell.angle_alpha   90.00
_cell.angle_beta   90.00
_cell.angle_gamma   90.00
#
_symmetry.space_group_name_H-M   'P 1'
#
loop_
_entity.id
_entity.type
_entity.pdbx_description
1 polymer ?
#
loop_
_entity_poly.entity_id
_entity_poly.type
_entity_poly.pdbx_seq_one_letter_code
_entity_poly.pdbx_strand_id
1 'polypeptide(L)'
;ERHAGNRYRSIHAGGHGATAGINAIEKGMRIATALQDLERQWGNLRHHPLLPPGFNSIMPGMIAGGPGGGHDGQLRSISNPGTAPDYCSLEYNIWFLPGETLEGIQAEVEGYVADVCRLDPWLRNHPPRFTWKLRDIYFPPAETPVNHPFVNAVSQSLTSVNVPVRIEAFQAASELAWYAEKGIPGVIFGPGRIAQAHSPNEYVEIRQLVAACKVMALTAAGWCGAP
;
A
#
# COMPACT_ATOMS: atom_id res chain seq x y z
N GLU A 1 -7.30 -17.32 -25.99
CA GLU A 1 -6.89 -17.45 -24.58
C GLU A 1 -6.68 -18.92 -24.24
N ARG A 2 -5.45 -19.39 -24.37
CA ARG A 2 -5.13 -20.78 -24.07
C ARG A 2 -4.65 -20.80 -22.62
N HIS A 3 -5.51 -21.27 -21.74
CA HIS A 3 -5.12 -21.61 -20.39
C HIS A 3 -3.96 -22.60 -20.46
N ALA A 4 -2.78 -22.18 -20.01
CA ALA A 4 -1.70 -23.09 -19.70
C ALA A 4 -2.11 -23.85 -18.43
N GLY A 5 -3.13 -24.69 -18.56
CA GLY A 5 -3.50 -25.63 -17.52
C GLY A 5 -2.28 -26.48 -17.24
N ASN A 6 -1.96 -26.64 -15.97
CA ASN A 6 -0.88 -27.49 -15.50
C ASN A 6 -1.10 -28.90 -16.05
N ARG A 7 -0.45 -29.25 -17.16
CA ARG A 7 -0.59 -30.56 -17.83
C ARG A 7 0.14 -31.70 -17.11
N TYR A 8 0.77 -31.38 -15.98
CA TYR A 8 1.39 -32.37 -15.13
C TYR A 8 0.35 -32.90 -14.15
N ARG A 9 -0.35 -33.93 -14.57
CA ARG A 9 -1.33 -34.64 -13.75
C ARG A 9 -0.66 -35.52 -12.68
N SER A 10 0.13 -34.95 -11.80
CA SER A 10 0.36 -35.60 -10.54
C SER A 10 -0.63 -35.05 -9.53
N ILE A 11 -1.63 -35.82 -9.19
CA ILE A 11 -2.64 -35.51 -8.18
C ILE A 11 -2.06 -35.66 -6.76
N HIS A 12 -0.84 -36.16 -6.63
CA HIS A 12 -0.22 -36.45 -5.34
C HIS A 12 0.80 -35.37 -4.97
N ALA A 13 0.59 -34.72 -3.81
CA ALA A 13 1.49 -33.71 -3.26
C ALA A 13 2.83 -34.29 -2.79
N GLY A 14 2.96 -35.61 -2.67
CA GLY A 14 4.13 -36.31 -2.14
C GLY A 14 5.08 -36.90 -3.18
N GLY A 15 4.99 -36.52 -4.46
CA GLY A 15 5.87 -37.03 -5.51
C GLY A 15 7.24 -36.36 -5.49
N HIS A 16 8.30 -37.13 -5.69
CA HIS A 16 9.67 -36.64 -5.89
C HIS A 16 10.11 -36.86 -7.36
N GLY A 17 10.88 -35.91 -7.89
CA GLY A 17 11.45 -36.02 -9.25
C GLY A 17 10.48 -35.63 -10.38
N ALA A 18 10.60 -36.25 -11.55
CA ALA A 18 9.89 -35.88 -12.77
C ALA A 18 8.36 -36.07 -12.71
N THR A 19 7.85 -36.78 -11.72
CA THR A 19 6.42 -37.04 -11.50
C THR A 19 5.76 -36.09 -10.49
N ALA A 20 6.56 -35.25 -9.81
CA ALA A 20 6.03 -34.29 -8.86
C ALA A 20 5.28 -33.17 -9.57
N GLY A 21 4.08 -32.88 -9.11
CA GLY A 21 3.32 -31.70 -9.57
C GLY A 21 4.00 -30.39 -9.12
N ILE A 22 3.75 -29.32 -9.85
CA ILE A 22 4.20 -27.99 -9.43
C ILE A 22 3.22 -27.46 -8.39
N ASN A 23 3.74 -27.17 -7.21
CA ASN A 23 2.95 -26.61 -6.12
C ASN A 23 2.88 -25.09 -6.24
N ALA A 24 1.70 -24.55 -6.56
CA ALA A 24 1.49 -23.12 -6.75
C ALA A 24 1.70 -22.32 -5.45
N ILE A 25 1.40 -22.90 -4.28
CA ILE A 25 1.65 -22.23 -2.99
C ILE A 25 3.15 -22.04 -2.77
N GLU A 26 3.98 -23.04 -3.02
CA GLU A 26 5.44 -22.91 -2.90
C GLU A 26 6.00 -21.84 -3.85
N LYS A 27 5.46 -21.73 -5.06
CA LYS A 27 5.83 -20.67 -6.00
C LYS A 27 5.38 -19.30 -5.50
N GLY A 28 4.18 -19.19 -4.95
CA GLY A 28 3.67 -17.96 -4.32
C GLY A 28 4.51 -17.55 -3.11
N MET A 29 4.86 -18.48 -2.22
CA MET A 29 5.73 -18.21 -1.06
C MET A 29 7.10 -17.66 -1.49
N ARG A 30 7.69 -18.17 -2.57
CA ARG A 30 8.96 -17.65 -3.10
C ARG A 30 8.83 -16.18 -3.51
N ILE A 31 7.74 -15.82 -4.18
CA ILE A 31 7.46 -14.44 -4.59
C ILE A 31 7.19 -13.57 -3.35
N ALA A 32 6.42 -14.09 -2.39
CA ALA A 32 6.14 -13.37 -1.15
C ALA A 32 7.42 -13.03 -0.37
N THR A 33 8.35 -13.99 -0.26
CA THR A 33 9.65 -13.76 0.36
C THR A 33 10.47 -12.71 -0.40
N ALA A 34 10.46 -12.79 -1.73
CA ALA A 34 11.17 -11.82 -2.56
C ALA A 34 10.61 -10.38 -2.39
N LEU A 35 9.31 -10.22 -2.29
CA LEU A 35 8.70 -8.92 -2.04
C LEU A 35 9.03 -8.35 -0.65
N GLN A 36 9.20 -9.20 0.36
CA GLN A 36 9.72 -8.78 1.67
C GLN A 36 11.19 -8.33 1.59
N ASP A 37 12.00 -8.98 0.74
CA ASP A 37 13.37 -8.55 0.50
C ASP A 37 13.42 -7.19 -0.19
N LEU A 38 12.55 -6.95 -1.17
CA LEU A 38 12.42 -5.65 -1.83
C LEU A 38 11.97 -4.56 -0.86
N GLU A 39 11.00 -4.85 0.01
CA GLU A 39 10.56 -3.91 1.05
C GLU A 39 11.72 -3.50 1.96
N ARG A 40 12.53 -4.46 2.41
CA ARG A 40 13.74 -4.18 3.23
C ARG A 40 14.75 -3.30 2.48
N GLN A 41 14.93 -3.52 1.17
CA GLN A 41 15.79 -2.66 0.35
C GLN A 41 15.24 -1.24 0.28
N TRP A 42 13.94 -1.07 0.07
CA TRP A 42 13.29 0.24 0.08
C TRP A 42 13.48 0.96 1.42
N GLY A 43 13.27 0.27 2.54
CA GLY A 43 13.45 0.83 3.87
C GLY A 43 14.87 1.33 4.15
N ASN A 44 15.87 0.75 3.49
CA ASN A 44 17.28 1.17 3.63
C ASN A 44 17.68 2.29 2.66
N LEU A 45 17.04 2.37 1.51
CA LEU A 45 17.48 3.26 0.41
C LEU A 45 16.61 4.51 0.25
N ARG A 46 15.36 4.47 0.71
CA ARG A 46 14.37 5.52 0.49
C ARG A 46 14.04 6.25 1.78
N HIS A 47 14.18 7.55 1.74
CA HIS A 47 13.96 8.40 2.90
C HIS A 47 13.18 9.65 2.54
N HIS A 48 12.34 10.10 3.46
CA HIS A 48 11.65 11.37 3.37
C HIS A 48 11.82 12.12 4.70
N PRO A 49 12.10 13.45 4.68
CA PRO A 49 12.43 14.19 5.91
C PRO A 49 11.36 14.15 7.01
N LEU A 50 10.09 14.06 6.64
CA LEU A 50 8.95 14.08 7.57
C LEU A 50 8.36 12.70 7.84
N LEU A 51 8.79 11.66 7.15
CA LEU A 51 8.30 10.30 7.35
C LEU A 51 9.33 9.46 8.11
N PRO A 52 8.88 8.51 8.94
CA PRO A 52 9.82 7.62 9.62
C PRO A 52 10.58 6.75 8.62
N PRO A 53 11.81 6.35 8.93
CA PRO A 53 12.55 5.39 8.13
C PRO A 53 11.73 4.12 7.90
N GLY A 54 11.76 3.59 6.68
CA GLY A 54 11.02 2.37 6.32
C GLY A 54 9.52 2.59 6.14
N PHE A 55 9.07 3.82 5.91
CA PHE A 55 7.66 4.10 5.63
C PHE A 55 7.18 3.44 4.32
N ASN A 56 8.06 3.35 3.31
CA ASN A 56 7.76 2.57 2.11
C ASN A 56 7.51 1.12 2.52
N SER A 57 6.39 0.56 2.12
CA SER A 57 6.06 -0.81 2.49
C SER A 57 5.40 -1.59 1.36
N ILE A 58 5.64 -2.88 1.36
CA ILE A 58 5.00 -3.88 0.50
C ILE A 58 4.32 -4.87 1.42
N MET A 59 3.22 -4.46 2.02
CA MET A 59 2.55 -5.21 3.08
C MET A 59 1.61 -6.26 2.49
N PRO A 60 1.78 -7.56 2.81
CA PRO A 60 0.86 -8.59 2.39
C PRO A 60 -0.48 -8.40 3.10
N GLY A 61 -1.56 -8.28 2.30
CA GLY A 61 -2.93 -8.18 2.80
C GLY A 61 -3.65 -9.52 2.77
N MET A 62 -3.39 -10.34 1.73
CA MET A 62 -3.99 -11.66 1.59
C MET A 62 -3.06 -12.62 0.88
N ILE A 63 -3.03 -13.86 1.34
CA ILE A 63 -2.45 -15.00 0.63
C ILE A 63 -3.52 -16.08 0.57
N ALA A 64 -3.84 -16.54 -0.64
CA ALA A 64 -4.83 -17.58 -0.86
C ALA A 64 -4.32 -18.57 -1.92
N GLY A 65 -4.44 -19.86 -1.63
CA GLY A 65 -3.99 -20.90 -2.54
C GLY A 65 -4.56 -22.27 -2.20
N GLY A 66 -4.56 -23.16 -3.17
CA GLY A 66 -5.06 -24.52 -3.00
C GLY A 66 -5.30 -25.25 -4.31
N PRO A 67 -5.78 -26.51 -4.27
CA PRO A 67 -6.21 -27.24 -5.44
C PRO A 67 -7.58 -26.75 -5.92
N GLY A 68 -7.78 -26.69 -7.25
CA GLY A 68 -9.04 -26.27 -7.87
C GLY A 68 -9.33 -24.79 -7.70
N GLY A 69 -8.31 -23.97 -7.49
CA GLY A 69 -8.39 -22.51 -7.48
C GLY A 69 -8.88 -22.06 -8.85
N GLY A 70 -10.08 -21.47 -8.86
CA GLY A 70 -10.77 -21.18 -10.08
C GLY A 70 -10.03 -20.21 -10.97
N HIS A 71 -10.10 -20.44 -12.24
CA HIS A 71 -9.72 -19.49 -13.27
C HIS A 71 -10.56 -18.19 -13.22
N ASP A 72 -11.60 -18.19 -12.40
CA ASP A 72 -12.53 -17.10 -12.11
C ASP A 72 -12.17 -16.30 -10.83
N GLY A 73 -11.03 -16.62 -10.21
CA GLY A 73 -10.59 -15.97 -8.97
C GLY A 73 -11.35 -16.43 -7.71
N GLN A 74 -12.24 -17.38 -7.83
CA GLN A 74 -12.95 -17.93 -6.67
C GLN A 74 -12.22 -19.17 -6.14
N LEU A 75 -11.83 -19.10 -4.87
CA LEU A 75 -11.29 -20.25 -4.14
C LEU A 75 -12.42 -21.28 -3.95
N ARG A 76 -12.32 -22.36 -4.68
CA ARG A 76 -13.14 -23.53 -4.37
C ARG A 76 -12.43 -24.31 -3.29
N SER A 77 -12.98 -24.29 -2.10
CA SER A 77 -12.45 -25.01 -0.95
C SER A 77 -12.51 -26.52 -1.19
N ILE A 78 -11.49 -27.06 -1.83
CA ILE A 78 -11.25 -28.50 -1.85
C ILE A 78 -10.16 -28.74 -0.79
N SER A 79 -10.54 -29.13 0.39
CA SER A 79 -9.59 -29.50 1.43
C SER A 79 -9.11 -30.93 1.22
N ASN A 80 -8.12 -31.11 0.36
CA ASN A 80 -7.43 -32.37 0.21
C ASN A 80 -5.91 -32.12 0.21
N PRO A 81 -5.21 -32.28 1.34
CA PRO A 81 -3.79 -32.02 1.43
C PRO A 81 -2.95 -32.95 0.55
N GLY A 82 -3.53 -34.06 0.03
CA GLY A 82 -2.89 -34.96 -0.91
C GLY A 82 -2.91 -34.46 -2.36
N THR A 83 -3.58 -33.35 -2.67
CA THR A 83 -3.66 -32.78 -4.03
C THR A 83 -2.72 -31.58 -4.15
N ALA A 84 -1.88 -31.57 -5.19
CA ALA A 84 -0.98 -30.46 -5.44
C ALA A 84 -1.78 -29.17 -5.74
N PRO A 85 -1.51 -28.06 -5.04
CA PRO A 85 -2.13 -26.76 -5.32
C PRO A 85 -1.80 -26.28 -6.74
N ASP A 86 -2.81 -25.88 -7.49
CA ASP A 86 -2.67 -25.35 -8.85
C ASP A 86 -2.89 -23.83 -8.94
N TYR A 87 -3.21 -23.19 -7.80
CA TYR A 87 -3.49 -21.77 -7.69
C TYR A 87 -2.85 -21.17 -6.43
N CYS A 88 -2.31 -19.97 -6.57
CA CYS A 88 -1.91 -19.12 -5.47
C CYS A 88 -2.08 -17.65 -5.87
N SER A 89 -2.77 -16.87 -5.04
CA SER A 89 -2.96 -15.44 -5.18
C SER A 89 -2.34 -14.71 -3.98
N LEU A 90 -1.72 -13.59 -4.26
CA LEU A 90 -1.10 -12.70 -3.27
C LEU A 90 -1.68 -11.31 -3.50
N GLU A 91 -2.26 -10.69 -2.46
CA GLU A 91 -2.71 -9.31 -2.51
C GLU A 91 -1.84 -8.48 -1.56
N TYR A 92 -1.39 -7.33 -2.04
CA TYR A 92 -0.49 -6.43 -1.32
C TYR A 92 -1.04 -5.02 -1.25
N ASN A 93 -0.80 -4.36 -0.12
CA ASN A 93 -0.91 -2.92 0.01
C ASN A 93 0.49 -2.33 -0.09
N ILE A 94 0.70 -1.46 -1.08
CA ILE A 94 2.02 -0.86 -1.34
C ILE A 94 1.95 0.63 -1.04
N TRP A 95 2.84 1.07 -0.15
CA TRP A 95 3.02 2.48 0.21
C TRP A 95 4.34 2.98 -0.33
N PHE A 96 4.30 4.13 -0.99
CA PHE A 96 5.47 4.75 -1.59
C PHE A 96 5.49 6.26 -1.30
N LEU A 97 6.64 6.89 -1.45
CA LEU A 97 6.91 8.24 -0.99
C LEU A 97 6.43 9.31 -1.98
N PRO A 98 6.18 10.55 -1.52
CA PRO A 98 6.10 11.71 -2.40
C PRO A 98 7.31 11.79 -3.34
N GLY A 99 7.05 12.15 -4.60
CA GLY A 99 8.07 12.17 -5.65
C GLY A 99 8.24 10.85 -6.42
N GLU A 100 7.71 9.74 -5.91
CA GLU A 100 7.64 8.48 -6.65
C GLU A 100 6.34 8.41 -7.46
N THR A 101 6.38 7.68 -8.58
CA THR A 101 5.20 7.50 -9.44
C THR A 101 4.69 6.06 -9.38
N LEU A 102 3.40 5.89 -9.59
CA LEU A 102 2.82 4.54 -9.65
C LEU A 102 3.50 3.67 -10.71
N GLU A 103 3.73 4.24 -11.88
CA GLU A 103 4.37 3.54 -13.02
C GLU A 103 5.80 3.11 -12.68
N GLY A 104 6.54 3.95 -11.95
CA GLY A 104 7.89 3.61 -11.47
C GLY A 104 7.86 2.46 -10.46
N ILE A 105 6.94 2.51 -9.51
CA ILE A 105 6.75 1.45 -8.51
C ILE A 105 6.31 0.13 -9.17
N GLN A 106 5.39 0.19 -10.15
CA GLN A 106 4.97 -0.98 -10.91
C GLN A 106 6.14 -1.61 -11.65
N ALA A 107 6.89 -0.83 -12.39
CA ALA A 107 8.05 -1.31 -13.16
C ALA A 107 9.10 -1.96 -12.26
N GLU A 108 9.36 -1.39 -11.09
CA GLU A 108 10.35 -1.91 -10.14
C GLU A 108 9.88 -3.22 -9.51
N VAL A 109 8.65 -3.28 -9.00
CA VAL A 109 8.07 -4.49 -8.39
C VAL A 109 7.99 -5.62 -9.40
N GLU A 110 7.49 -5.35 -10.61
CA GLU A 110 7.39 -6.35 -11.67
C GLU A 110 8.77 -6.81 -12.13
N GLY A 111 9.72 -5.88 -12.28
CA GLY A 111 11.11 -6.18 -12.65
C GLY A 111 11.78 -7.07 -11.61
N TYR A 112 11.65 -6.72 -10.32
CA TYR A 112 12.23 -7.51 -9.23
C TYR A 112 11.65 -8.93 -9.18
N VAL A 113 10.33 -9.07 -9.32
CA VAL A 113 9.69 -10.39 -9.38
C VAL A 113 10.11 -11.17 -10.63
N ALA A 114 10.28 -10.50 -11.77
CA ALA A 114 10.77 -11.15 -12.99
C ALA A 114 12.19 -11.70 -12.80
N ASP A 115 13.07 -10.97 -12.10
CA ASP A 115 14.42 -11.41 -11.78
C ASP A 115 14.41 -12.68 -10.92
N VAL A 116 13.57 -12.70 -9.90
CA VAL A 116 13.37 -13.88 -9.04
C VAL A 116 12.81 -15.05 -9.84
N CYS A 117 11.87 -14.80 -10.74
CA CYS A 117 11.30 -15.84 -11.62
C CYS A 117 12.34 -16.47 -12.55
N ARG A 118 13.32 -15.70 -13.05
CA ARG A 118 14.41 -16.24 -13.88
C ARG A 118 15.25 -17.29 -13.18
N LEU A 119 15.36 -17.23 -11.86
CA LEU A 119 16.08 -18.20 -11.04
C LEU A 119 15.31 -19.48 -10.76
N ASP A 120 14.01 -19.52 -11.06
CA ASP A 120 13.16 -20.70 -10.84
C ASP A 120 12.92 -21.43 -12.17
N PRO A 121 13.19 -22.75 -12.26
CA PRO A 121 13.03 -23.53 -13.52
C PRO A 121 11.63 -23.52 -14.09
N TRP A 122 10.60 -23.32 -13.27
CA TRP A 122 9.21 -23.28 -13.71
C TRP A 122 8.72 -21.84 -13.91
N LEU A 123 8.94 -20.95 -12.93
CA LEU A 123 8.47 -19.55 -12.97
C LEU A 123 9.05 -18.77 -14.15
N ARG A 124 10.27 -19.09 -14.61
CA ARG A 124 10.87 -18.42 -15.78
C ARG A 124 10.01 -18.50 -17.04
N ASN A 125 9.20 -19.56 -17.16
CA ASN A 125 8.30 -19.79 -18.28
C ASN A 125 6.81 -19.57 -17.91
N HIS A 126 6.52 -19.37 -16.62
CA HIS A 126 5.19 -19.20 -16.07
C HIS A 126 5.21 -18.11 -15.00
N PRO A 127 5.55 -16.86 -15.37
CA PRO A 127 5.60 -15.76 -14.40
C PRO A 127 4.20 -15.43 -13.86
N PRO A 128 4.10 -14.83 -12.69
CA PRO A 128 2.82 -14.38 -12.15
C PRO A 128 2.20 -13.30 -13.03
N ARG A 129 0.89 -13.16 -12.95
CA ARG A 129 0.17 -12.02 -13.51
C ARG A 129 -0.02 -10.97 -12.44
N PHE A 130 0.17 -9.70 -12.81
CA PHE A 130 -0.07 -8.58 -11.95
C PHE A 130 -1.42 -7.93 -12.26
N THR A 131 -2.11 -7.48 -11.22
CA THR A 131 -3.30 -6.63 -11.30
C THR A 131 -3.08 -5.47 -10.35
N TRP A 132 -3.01 -4.28 -10.89
CA TRP A 132 -2.82 -3.05 -10.14
C TRP A 132 -4.14 -2.32 -9.94
N LYS A 133 -4.20 -1.46 -8.91
CA LYS A 133 -5.41 -0.71 -8.53
C LYS A 133 -6.60 -1.65 -8.31
N LEU A 134 -6.38 -2.71 -7.52
CA LEU A 134 -7.41 -3.68 -7.23
C LEU A 134 -8.66 -2.97 -6.65
N ARG A 135 -9.83 -3.23 -7.23
CA ARG A 135 -11.10 -2.56 -6.89
C ARG A 135 -11.04 -1.03 -7.04
N ASP A 136 -10.24 -0.53 -7.98
CA ASP A 136 -9.99 0.90 -8.23
C ASP A 136 -9.45 1.67 -7.01
N ILE A 137 -8.89 0.97 -6.03
CA ILE A 137 -8.29 1.59 -4.85
C ILE A 137 -6.89 2.08 -5.22
N TYR A 138 -6.74 3.41 -5.23
CA TYR A 138 -5.48 4.09 -5.43
C TYR A 138 -5.54 5.48 -4.83
N PHE A 139 -4.53 5.84 -4.05
CA PHE A 139 -4.31 7.19 -3.53
C PHE A 139 -2.91 7.62 -3.94
N PRO A 140 -2.76 8.62 -4.82
CA PRO A 140 -1.44 9.13 -5.18
C PRO A 140 -0.76 9.75 -3.96
N PRO A 141 0.57 9.75 -3.89
CA PRO A 141 1.29 10.49 -2.85
C PRO A 141 1.03 11.99 -3.02
N ALA A 142 0.96 12.70 -1.91
CA ALA A 142 0.75 14.14 -1.90
C ALA A 142 1.73 14.82 -0.95
N GLU A 143 2.28 15.94 -1.38
CA GLU A 143 3.16 16.76 -0.56
C GLU A 143 2.87 18.25 -0.78
N THR A 144 2.75 18.99 0.31
CA THR A 144 2.79 20.44 0.32
C THR A 144 4.08 20.86 1.02
N PRO A 145 4.97 21.63 0.37
CA PRO A 145 6.21 22.07 0.99
C PRO A 145 6.00 22.76 2.33
N VAL A 146 6.81 22.45 3.32
CA VAL A 146 6.66 22.99 4.69
C VAL A 146 6.72 24.53 4.76
N ASN A 147 7.39 25.16 3.80
CA ASN A 147 7.49 26.62 3.67
C ASN A 147 6.40 27.24 2.78
N HIS A 148 5.42 26.46 2.34
CA HIS A 148 4.33 26.96 1.50
C HIS A 148 3.50 28.01 2.26
N PRO A 149 3.08 29.13 1.61
CA PRO A 149 2.30 30.20 2.27
C PRO A 149 1.05 29.69 2.99
N PHE A 150 0.36 28.69 2.46
CA PHE A 150 -0.81 28.09 3.11
C PHE A 150 -0.46 27.37 4.42
N VAL A 151 0.67 26.65 4.48
CA VAL A 151 1.18 26.03 5.71
C VAL A 151 1.46 27.09 6.76
N ASN A 152 2.06 28.21 6.35
CA ASN A 152 2.32 29.33 7.24
C ASN A 152 1.02 29.98 7.76
N ALA A 153 -0.02 30.14 6.93
CA ALA A 153 -1.31 30.66 7.33
C ALA A 153 -1.98 29.82 8.40
N VAL A 154 -1.98 28.49 8.22
CA VAL A 154 -2.50 27.54 9.22
C VAL A 154 -1.68 27.61 10.52
N SER A 155 -0.36 27.67 10.42
CA SER A 155 0.55 27.77 11.57
C SER A 155 0.33 29.05 12.39
N GLN A 156 0.11 30.19 11.72
CA GLN A 156 -0.22 31.46 12.38
C GLN A 156 -1.58 31.37 13.07
N SER A 157 -2.57 30.76 12.46
CA SER A 157 -3.90 30.56 13.05
C SER A 157 -3.83 29.67 14.29
N LEU A 158 -3.01 28.60 14.30
CA LEU A 158 -2.73 27.76 15.46
C LEU A 158 -2.13 28.57 16.61
N THR A 159 -1.11 29.37 16.30
CA THR A 159 -0.46 30.26 17.28
C THR A 159 -1.44 31.25 17.90
N SER A 160 -2.32 31.84 17.10
CA SER A 160 -3.31 32.82 17.55
C SER A 160 -4.34 32.25 18.55
N VAL A 161 -4.55 30.93 18.54
CA VAL A 161 -5.43 30.24 19.51
C VAL A 161 -4.66 29.48 20.59
N ASN A 162 -3.36 29.74 20.74
CA ASN A 162 -2.47 29.07 21.68
C ASN A 162 -2.38 27.54 21.53
N VAL A 163 -2.44 27.06 20.31
CA VAL A 163 -2.21 25.65 19.99
C VAL A 163 -0.78 25.49 19.45
N PRO A 164 0.02 24.57 20.00
CA PRO A 164 1.38 24.33 19.51
C PRO A 164 1.39 23.91 18.04
N VAL A 165 2.26 24.56 17.26
CA VAL A 165 2.46 24.18 15.86
C VAL A 165 3.40 22.98 15.78
N ARG A 166 2.97 21.93 15.09
CA ARG A 166 3.79 20.78 14.69
C ARG A 166 3.49 20.48 13.22
N ILE A 167 4.53 20.41 12.42
CA ILE A 167 4.43 20.04 11.00
C ILE A 167 5.01 18.64 10.89
N GLU A 168 4.16 17.70 10.51
CA GLU A 168 4.48 16.28 10.43
C GLU A 168 3.86 15.71 9.16
N ALA A 169 4.37 14.58 8.66
CA ALA A 169 3.72 13.86 7.60
C ALA A 169 2.53 13.05 8.14
N PHE A 170 1.43 13.07 7.41
CA PHE A 170 0.27 12.23 7.71
C PHE A 170 0.48 10.83 7.15
N GLN A 171 0.49 9.84 8.02
CA GLN A 171 0.85 8.45 7.70
C GLN A 171 -0.39 7.61 7.34
N ALA A 172 -1.28 8.16 6.52
CA ALA A 172 -2.46 7.46 6.03
C ALA A 172 -2.92 8.04 4.69
N ALA A 173 -3.76 7.30 3.96
CA ALA A 173 -4.38 7.80 2.74
C ALA A 173 -5.40 8.90 3.07
N SER A 174 -5.52 9.89 2.19
CA SER A 174 -6.54 10.92 2.30
C SER A 174 -6.88 11.49 0.92
N GLU A 175 -8.05 12.09 0.81
CA GLU A 175 -8.51 12.77 -0.42
C GLU A 175 -7.65 13.99 -0.79
N LEU A 176 -6.78 14.47 0.10
CA LEU A 176 -5.81 15.51 -0.24
C LEU A 176 -4.97 15.15 -1.47
N ALA A 177 -4.73 13.86 -1.69
CA ALA A 177 -4.04 13.34 -2.85
C ALA A 177 -4.65 13.84 -4.18
N TRP A 178 -5.97 13.86 -4.29
CA TRP A 178 -6.69 14.30 -5.50
C TRP A 178 -6.60 15.80 -5.73
N TYR A 179 -6.53 16.59 -4.67
CA TYR A 179 -6.29 18.03 -4.78
C TYR A 179 -4.85 18.32 -5.21
N ALA A 180 -3.89 17.58 -4.65
CA ALA A 180 -2.49 17.71 -5.02
C ALA A 180 -2.23 17.39 -6.49
N GLU A 181 -2.88 16.36 -7.06
CA GLU A 181 -2.83 16.08 -8.51
C GLU A 181 -3.32 17.24 -9.39
N LYS A 182 -4.16 18.11 -8.85
CA LYS A 182 -4.65 19.34 -9.53
C LYS A 182 -3.79 20.57 -9.23
N GLY A 183 -2.65 20.38 -8.55
CA GLY A 183 -1.79 21.49 -8.14
C GLY A 183 -2.37 22.35 -7.02
N ILE A 184 -3.39 21.86 -6.30
CA ILE A 184 -4.00 22.57 -5.17
C ILE A 184 -3.26 22.16 -3.90
N PRO A 185 -2.52 23.08 -3.25
CA PRO A 185 -1.83 22.81 -2.02
C PRO A 185 -2.82 22.61 -0.88
N GLY A 186 -2.49 21.73 0.05
CA GLY A 186 -3.33 21.48 1.20
C GLY A 186 -2.56 20.89 2.37
N VAL A 187 -3.20 20.87 3.53
CA VAL A 187 -2.72 20.23 4.74
C VAL A 187 -3.84 19.41 5.36
N ILE A 188 -3.47 18.33 6.02
CA ILE A 188 -4.40 17.57 6.84
C ILE A 188 -4.36 18.20 8.23
N PHE A 189 -5.49 18.67 8.69
CA PHE A 189 -5.64 19.34 9.98
C PHE A 189 -6.95 18.92 10.63
N GLY A 190 -6.90 18.64 11.93
CA GLY A 190 -8.10 18.31 12.69
C GLY A 190 -7.79 18.08 14.18
N PRO A 191 -8.84 17.98 15.00
CA PRO A 191 -8.70 17.63 16.42
C PRO A 191 -8.46 16.12 16.58
N GLY A 192 -7.97 15.71 17.74
CA GLY A 192 -7.74 14.31 18.08
C GLY A 192 -6.29 13.86 17.86
N ARG A 193 -6.10 12.54 17.86
CA ARG A 193 -4.81 11.90 17.63
C ARG A 193 -5.01 10.73 16.69
N ILE A 194 -4.16 10.59 15.70
CA ILE A 194 -4.23 9.47 14.74
C ILE A 194 -4.17 8.10 15.45
N ALA A 195 -3.48 8.01 16.57
CA ALA A 195 -3.43 6.76 17.37
C ALA A 195 -4.78 6.32 17.96
N GLN A 196 -5.81 7.19 17.95
CA GLN A 196 -7.16 6.85 18.35
C GLN A 196 -7.99 6.27 17.20
N ALA A 197 -7.59 6.51 15.95
CA ALA A 197 -8.31 6.03 14.78
C ALA A 197 -8.42 4.50 14.80
N HIS A 198 -9.61 3.99 14.49
CA HIS A 198 -9.93 2.56 14.47
C HIS A 198 -9.77 1.84 15.83
N SER A 199 -9.72 2.59 16.95
CA SER A 199 -9.69 1.99 18.28
C SER A 199 -11.10 1.71 18.82
N PRO A 200 -11.30 0.70 19.69
CA PRO A 200 -12.64 0.39 20.26
C PRO A 200 -13.27 1.54 21.06
N ASN A 201 -12.44 2.41 21.62
CA ASN A 201 -12.85 3.57 22.44
C ASN A 201 -12.35 4.87 21.80
N GLU A 202 -12.60 5.07 20.53
CA GLU A 202 -12.22 6.26 19.81
C GLU A 202 -12.92 7.50 20.39
N TYR A 203 -12.16 8.53 20.70
CA TYR A 203 -12.68 9.78 21.26
C TYR A 203 -11.89 10.99 20.78
N VAL A 204 -12.51 12.15 20.89
CA VAL A 204 -11.88 13.46 20.71
C VAL A 204 -12.25 14.39 21.86
N GLU A 205 -11.31 15.19 22.33
CA GLU A 205 -11.58 16.16 23.40
C GLU A 205 -12.34 17.37 22.86
N ILE A 206 -13.44 17.76 23.55
CA ILE A 206 -14.28 18.91 23.14
C ILE A 206 -13.47 20.21 22.99
N ARG A 207 -12.49 20.43 23.87
CA ARG A 207 -11.61 21.61 23.77
C ARG A 207 -10.81 21.65 22.46
N GLN A 208 -10.41 20.49 21.92
CA GLN A 208 -9.71 20.39 20.65
C GLN A 208 -10.64 20.67 19.48
N LEU A 209 -11.91 20.23 19.54
CA LEU A 209 -12.94 20.57 18.55
C LEU A 209 -13.13 22.09 18.47
N VAL A 210 -13.29 22.77 19.61
CA VAL A 210 -13.45 24.23 19.65
C VAL A 210 -12.22 24.94 19.10
N ALA A 211 -11.01 24.48 19.46
CA ALA A 211 -9.77 25.06 18.95
C ALA A 211 -9.66 24.87 17.43
N ALA A 212 -9.97 23.68 16.93
CA ALA A 212 -9.93 23.37 15.50
C ALA A 212 -10.91 24.25 14.68
N CYS A 213 -12.13 24.47 15.18
CA CYS A 213 -13.09 25.39 14.54
C CYS A 213 -12.54 26.81 14.46
N LYS A 214 -11.91 27.31 15.52
CA LYS A 214 -11.29 28.64 15.54
C LYS A 214 -10.15 28.74 14.53
N VAL A 215 -9.27 27.74 14.49
CA VAL A 215 -8.14 27.69 13.53
C VAL A 215 -8.65 27.70 12.10
N MET A 216 -9.65 26.87 11.78
CA MET A 216 -10.24 26.84 10.42
C MET A 216 -10.85 28.18 10.03
N ALA A 217 -11.60 28.81 10.94
CA ALA A 217 -12.21 30.12 10.67
C ALA A 217 -11.15 31.22 10.44
N LEU A 218 -10.11 31.28 11.28
CA LEU A 218 -9.03 32.24 11.13
C LEU A 218 -8.22 31.98 9.86
N THR A 219 -7.94 30.72 9.54
CA THR A 219 -7.22 30.36 8.31
C THR A 219 -8.04 30.76 7.08
N ALA A 220 -9.33 30.46 7.06
CA ALA A 220 -10.21 30.83 5.93
C ALA A 220 -10.29 32.35 5.75
N ALA A 221 -10.51 33.11 6.84
CA ALA A 221 -10.53 34.55 6.81
C ALA A 221 -9.21 35.18 6.35
N GLY A 222 -8.09 34.66 6.85
CA GLY A 222 -6.77 35.16 6.49
C GLY A 222 -6.31 34.79 5.09
N TRP A 223 -6.67 33.60 4.62
CA TRP A 223 -6.27 33.09 3.30
C TRP A 223 -7.17 33.58 2.16
N CYS A 224 -8.47 33.55 2.37
CA CYS A 224 -9.44 33.96 1.35
C CYS A 224 -9.73 35.47 1.35
N GLY A 225 -9.27 36.18 2.35
CA GLY A 225 -9.66 37.55 2.63
C GLY A 225 -10.97 37.60 3.42
N ALA A 226 -11.01 38.37 4.49
CA ALA A 226 -12.26 38.71 5.14
C ALA A 226 -13.00 39.74 4.26
N PRO A 227 -14.36 39.68 4.10
CA PRO A 227 -15.11 40.68 3.42
C PRO A 227 -15.09 42.05 4.12
#